data_fc8ff31fc7e23d8827bd97a3f3e61d9d
#
_entry.id   fc8ff31fc7e23d8827bd97a3f3e61d9d
#
_cell.length_a   1.000
_cell.length_b   1.000
_cell.length_c   1.000
_cell.angle_alpha   90.00
_cell.angle_beta   90.00
_cell.angle_gamma   90.00
#
_symmetry.space_group_name_H-M   'P 1'
#
loop_
_entity.id
_entity.type
_entity.pdbx_description
1 polymer ?
#
loop_
_entity_poly.entity_id
_entity_poly.type
_entity_poly.pdbx_seq_one_letter_code
_entity_poly.pdbx_strand_id
1 'polypeptide(L)'
;MALVLACTACATVQPVSSPLHPSDPWEEWNRRVFAFNDELDKAILTPVATAYAEILPPVVRTGIGNFYANLADAWSAVNNLLQGKPVAALEVAFRVAVNTVFGFAGVLDIASEMGVDRHYEDFGQTLGVWGMGSGAYLVWPLFGPSTERDSLALPLNYAASPMGLFNIDLLAQFGVWSLQVVNTRADLLDAGRMLDDMALDKYIFVRDAYLQRRRSLILDGEEPPTPDPSKDDAEAAPTPEPKIQPPPKPATMPVEPPPEPAAPAASEAAK
;
A
#
# COMPACT_ATOMS: atom_id res chain seq x y z
N MET A 1 -50.62 15.30 -30.18
CA MET A 1 -49.31 15.55 -29.54
C MET A 1 -49.11 14.44 -28.52
N ALA A 2 -48.35 13.42 -28.86
CA ALA A 2 -48.00 12.32 -27.98
C ALA A 2 -46.56 12.52 -27.44
N LEU A 3 -46.43 12.69 -26.13
CA LEU A 3 -45.18 12.90 -25.43
C LEU A 3 -44.57 11.53 -25.16
N VAL A 4 -43.49 11.18 -25.86
CA VAL A 4 -42.73 9.97 -25.63
C VAL A 4 -41.75 10.23 -24.49
N LEU A 5 -42.01 9.69 -23.30
CA LEU A 5 -41.05 9.64 -22.19
C LEU A 5 -40.01 8.55 -22.51
N ALA A 6 -38.81 8.96 -22.86
CA ALA A 6 -37.67 8.10 -22.94
C ALA A 6 -37.12 7.87 -21.52
N CYS A 7 -37.44 6.72 -20.90
CA CYS A 7 -36.75 6.25 -19.70
C CYS A 7 -35.35 5.80 -20.06
N THR A 8 -34.34 6.64 -19.81
CA THR A 8 -32.94 6.22 -19.81
C THR A 8 -32.70 5.46 -18.52
N ALA A 9 -32.76 4.14 -18.60
CA ALA A 9 -32.26 3.28 -17.54
C ALA A 9 -30.73 3.40 -17.49
N CYS A 10 -30.21 4.20 -16.54
CA CYS A 10 -28.83 4.10 -16.15
C CYS A 10 -28.62 2.73 -15.51
N ALA A 11 -28.07 1.80 -16.26
CA ALA A 11 -27.53 0.57 -15.70
C ALA A 11 -26.35 0.98 -14.79
N THR A 12 -26.60 1.04 -13.49
CA THR A 12 -25.53 1.11 -12.50
C THR A 12 -24.84 -0.24 -12.55
N VAL A 13 -23.69 -0.30 -13.21
CA VAL A 13 -22.75 -1.41 -13.06
C VAL A 13 -22.35 -1.40 -11.59
N GLN A 14 -22.93 -2.30 -10.82
CA GLN A 14 -22.46 -2.53 -9.45
C GLN A 14 -21.03 -3.07 -9.58
N PRO A 15 -20.05 -2.42 -8.92
CA PRO A 15 -18.73 -3.02 -8.87
C PRO A 15 -18.86 -4.39 -8.21
N VAL A 16 -18.31 -5.42 -8.87
CA VAL A 16 -18.14 -6.73 -8.27
C VAL A 16 -17.43 -6.49 -6.96
N SER A 17 -18.10 -6.73 -5.84
CA SER A 17 -17.50 -6.60 -4.52
C SER A 17 -16.45 -7.70 -4.40
N SER A 18 -15.21 -7.39 -4.77
CA SER A 18 -14.07 -8.20 -4.35
C SER A 18 -14.12 -8.29 -2.82
N PRO A 19 -13.81 -9.45 -2.23
CA PRO A 19 -13.74 -9.53 -0.77
C PRO A 19 -12.81 -8.43 -0.28
N LEU A 20 -13.31 -7.59 0.64
CA LEU A 20 -12.58 -6.45 1.19
C LEU A 20 -11.20 -6.93 1.67
N HIS A 21 -10.15 -6.25 1.26
CA HIS A 21 -8.81 -6.59 1.75
C HIS A 21 -8.79 -6.36 3.27
N PRO A 22 -8.32 -7.33 4.09
CA PRO A 22 -8.39 -7.23 5.56
C PRO A 22 -7.81 -5.93 6.12
N SER A 23 -6.80 -5.37 5.47
CA SER A 23 -6.17 -4.10 5.88
C SER A 23 -6.86 -2.86 5.30
N ASP A 24 -7.91 -3.00 4.49
CA ASP A 24 -8.58 -1.88 3.81
C ASP A 24 -10.12 -1.97 3.94
N PRO A 25 -10.64 -1.84 5.16
CA PRO A 25 -12.08 -1.91 5.39
C PRO A 25 -12.85 -0.70 4.82
N TRP A 26 -12.15 0.39 4.50
CA TRP A 26 -12.72 1.62 3.95
C TRP A 26 -12.38 1.82 2.47
N GLU A 27 -12.19 0.75 1.70
CA GLU A 27 -11.77 0.78 0.30
C GLU A 27 -12.59 1.74 -0.56
N GLU A 28 -13.93 1.76 -0.38
CA GLU A 28 -14.80 2.65 -1.16
C GLU A 28 -14.51 4.14 -0.89
N TRP A 29 -14.31 4.52 0.36
CA TRP A 29 -13.88 5.87 0.74
C TRP A 29 -12.48 6.17 0.21
N ASN A 30 -11.55 5.28 0.46
CA ASN A 30 -10.16 5.43 0.07
C ASN A 30 -9.99 5.60 -1.43
N ARG A 31 -10.74 4.84 -2.25
CA ARG A 31 -10.75 4.99 -3.71
C ARG A 31 -11.27 6.36 -4.17
N ARG A 32 -12.28 6.90 -3.52
CA ARG A 32 -12.82 8.24 -3.85
C ARG A 32 -11.80 9.34 -3.54
N VAL A 33 -11.15 9.26 -2.38
CA VAL A 33 -10.10 10.22 -2.00
C VAL A 33 -8.87 10.05 -2.88
N PHE A 34 -8.50 8.82 -3.20
CA PHE A 34 -7.40 8.53 -4.13
C PHE A 34 -7.66 9.13 -5.52
N ALA A 35 -8.86 8.93 -6.06
CA ALA A 35 -9.25 9.50 -7.35
C ALA A 35 -9.20 11.03 -7.33
N PHE A 36 -9.68 11.66 -6.25
CA PHE A 36 -9.56 13.10 -6.07
C PHE A 36 -8.09 13.57 -6.06
N ASN A 37 -7.22 12.87 -5.31
CA ASN A 37 -5.79 13.20 -5.27
C ASN A 37 -5.12 13.00 -6.63
N ASP A 38 -5.47 11.94 -7.36
CA ASP A 38 -4.93 11.62 -8.69
C ASP A 38 -5.34 12.67 -9.73
N GLU A 39 -6.59 13.11 -9.72
CA GLU A 39 -7.06 14.19 -10.58
C GLU A 39 -6.37 15.52 -10.26
N LEU A 40 -6.17 15.83 -8.97
CA LEU A 40 -5.46 17.03 -8.55
C LEU A 40 -3.97 16.98 -8.96
N ASP A 41 -3.33 15.81 -8.82
CA ASP A 41 -1.95 15.59 -9.28
C ASP A 41 -1.84 15.83 -10.79
N LYS A 42 -2.72 15.24 -11.59
CA LYS A 42 -2.73 15.41 -13.04
C LYS A 42 -3.03 16.83 -13.48
N ALA A 43 -3.98 17.49 -12.83
CA ALA A 43 -4.42 18.83 -13.23
C ALA A 43 -3.47 19.94 -12.80
N ILE A 44 -2.80 19.80 -11.67
CA ILE A 44 -2.02 20.88 -11.06
C ILE A 44 -0.59 20.44 -10.77
N LEU A 45 -0.40 19.38 -9.97
CA LEU A 45 0.92 19.08 -9.44
C LEU A 45 1.88 18.56 -10.52
N THR A 46 1.43 17.69 -11.41
CA THR A 46 2.24 17.16 -12.53
C THR A 46 2.68 18.27 -13.50
N PRO A 47 1.82 19.19 -13.99
CA PRO A 47 2.25 20.31 -14.82
C PRO A 47 3.24 21.24 -14.12
N VAL A 48 3.00 21.56 -12.85
CA VAL A 48 3.92 22.42 -12.05
C VAL A 48 5.27 21.73 -11.84
N ALA A 49 5.27 20.44 -11.47
CA ALA A 49 6.49 19.66 -11.28
C ALA A 49 7.28 19.48 -12.59
N THR A 50 6.60 19.35 -13.72
CA THR A 50 7.24 19.28 -15.04
C THR A 50 7.92 20.61 -15.38
N ALA A 51 7.22 21.73 -15.26
CA ALA A 51 7.80 23.06 -15.48
C ALA A 51 8.97 23.33 -14.54
N TYR A 52 8.84 22.94 -13.26
CA TYR A 52 9.92 23.04 -12.28
C TYR A 52 11.15 22.20 -12.69
N ALA A 53 10.94 20.97 -13.17
CA ALA A 53 12.02 20.09 -13.61
C ALA A 53 12.70 20.60 -14.91
N GLU A 54 11.97 21.28 -15.78
CA GLU A 54 12.51 21.88 -17.02
C GLU A 54 13.31 23.16 -16.74
N ILE A 55 12.89 23.97 -15.76
CA ILE A 55 13.53 25.25 -15.43
C ILE A 55 14.78 25.04 -14.57
N LEU A 56 14.72 24.13 -13.58
CA LEU A 56 15.80 23.96 -12.61
C LEU A 56 16.74 22.81 -13.02
N PRO A 57 18.06 23.09 -13.08
CA PRO A 57 19.05 22.03 -13.30
C PRO A 57 18.95 20.90 -12.25
N PRO A 58 19.24 19.64 -12.60
CA PRO A 58 19.15 18.52 -11.69
C PRO A 58 19.92 18.72 -10.37
N VAL A 59 21.12 19.32 -10.45
CA VAL A 59 21.95 19.59 -9.25
C VAL A 59 21.26 20.52 -8.25
N VAL A 60 20.48 21.50 -8.72
CA VAL A 60 19.73 22.40 -7.84
C VAL A 60 18.58 21.66 -7.17
N ARG A 61 17.84 20.84 -7.94
CA ARG A 61 16.74 20.01 -7.42
C ARG A 61 17.23 19.00 -6.38
N THR A 62 18.37 18.33 -6.65
CA THR A 62 19.03 17.45 -5.69
C THR A 62 19.42 18.22 -4.42
N GLY A 63 19.98 19.41 -4.55
CA GLY A 63 20.32 20.24 -3.38
C GLY A 63 19.11 20.62 -2.54
N ILE A 64 17.99 20.96 -3.16
CA ILE A 64 16.72 21.21 -2.46
C ILE A 64 16.25 19.94 -1.75
N GLY A 65 16.28 18.78 -2.42
CA GLY A 65 15.94 17.50 -1.83
C GLY A 65 16.81 17.16 -0.61
N ASN A 66 18.12 17.33 -0.73
CA ASN A 66 19.08 17.11 0.35
C ASN A 66 18.81 18.00 1.56
N PHE A 67 18.49 19.28 1.32
CA PHE A 67 18.12 20.22 2.39
C PHE A 67 16.92 19.71 3.21
N TYR A 68 15.83 19.31 2.54
CA TYR A 68 14.65 18.75 3.23
C TYR A 68 14.97 17.40 3.90
N ALA A 69 15.80 16.59 3.27
CA ALA A 69 16.27 15.33 3.82
C ALA A 69 17.06 15.54 5.11
N ASN A 70 17.97 16.50 5.13
CA ASN A 70 18.77 16.87 6.32
C ASN A 70 17.89 17.39 7.47
N LEU A 71 16.82 18.15 7.15
CA LEU A 71 15.84 18.57 8.15
C LEU A 71 15.06 17.39 8.73
N ALA A 72 14.65 16.44 7.89
CA ALA A 72 13.96 15.24 8.33
C ALA A 72 14.87 14.31 9.15
N ASP A 73 16.17 14.24 8.83
CA ASP A 73 17.15 13.43 9.54
C ASP A 73 17.29 13.86 11.01
N ALA A 74 17.11 15.13 11.34
CA ALA A 74 17.13 15.59 12.74
C ALA A 74 16.03 14.90 13.59
N TRP A 75 14.81 14.77 13.06
CA TRP A 75 13.73 14.03 13.72
C TRP A 75 13.95 12.52 13.66
N SER A 76 14.52 12.03 12.57
CA SER A 76 14.87 10.62 12.40
C SER A 76 15.89 10.14 13.44
N ALA A 77 16.89 10.96 13.79
CA ALA A 77 17.85 10.64 14.86
C ALA A 77 17.15 10.42 16.22
N VAL A 78 16.14 11.24 16.53
CA VAL A 78 15.32 11.07 17.75
C VAL A 78 14.53 9.77 17.70
N ASN A 79 13.91 9.46 16.56
CA ASN A 79 13.13 8.23 16.41
C ASN A 79 14.00 6.97 16.48
N ASN A 80 15.19 6.96 15.88
CA ASN A 80 16.18 5.89 16.06
C ASN A 80 16.51 5.68 17.54
N LEU A 81 16.70 6.75 18.30
CA LEU A 81 16.96 6.63 19.74
C LEU A 81 15.77 6.06 20.50
N LEU A 82 14.55 6.52 20.19
CA LEU A 82 13.30 6.01 20.78
C LEU A 82 13.03 4.52 20.46
N GLN A 83 13.56 4.04 19.35
CA GLN A 83 13.50 2.64 18.95
C GLN A 83 14.61 1.77 19.56
N GLY A 84 15.53 2.37 20.36
CA GLY A 84 16.65 1.65 20.94
C GLY A 84 17.79 1.35 19.97
N LYS A 85 17.93 2.14 18.90
CA LYS A 85 18.97 2.05 17.86
C LYS A 85 20.01 3.18 18.06
N PRO A 86 20.85 3.16 19.13
CA PRO A 86 21.71 4.30 19.45
C PRO A 86 22.82 4.53 18.42
N VAL A 87 23.30 3.49 17.76
CA VAL A 87 24.34 3.62 16.71
C VAL A 87 23.75 4.34 15.51
N ALA A 88 22.61 3.87 14.98
CA ALA A 88 21.92 4.54 13.89
C ALA A 88 21.54 5.99 14.24
N ALA A 89 21.09 6.24 15.49
CA ALA A 89 20.79 7.59 15.95
C ALA A 89 22.03 8.51 15.91
N LEU A 90 23.20 8.01 16.31
CA LEU A 90 24.47 8.75 16.25
C LEU A 90 24.93 8.99 14.81
N GLU A 91 24.81 7.99 13.94
CA GLU A 91 25.14 8.13 12.51
C GLU A 91 24.27 9.19 11.85
N VAL A 92 22.95 9.17 12.08
CA VAL A 92 22.04 10.19 11.55
C VAL A 92 22.31 11.57 12.15
N ALA A 93 22.58 11.68 13.46
CA ALA A 93 22.96 12.95 14.10
C ALA A 93 24.27 13.50 13.53
N PHE A 94 25.25 12.63 13.29
CA PHE A 94 26.51 12.99 12.63
C PHE A 94 26.27 13.49 11.20
N ARG A 95 25.39 12.81 10.41
CA ARG A 95 24.98 13.28 9.09
C ARG A 95 24.42 14.69 9.13
N VAL A 96 23.47 14.95 10.05
CA VAL A 96 22.87 16.27 10.23
C VAL A 96 23.95 17.32 10.54
N ALA A 97 24.88 17.01 11.44
CA ALA A 97 25.96 17.93 11.81
C ALA A 97 26.88 18.23 10.61
N VAL A 98 27.39 17.20 9.93
CA VAL A 98 28.30 17.34 8.79
C VAL A 98 27.62 18.07 7.63
N ASN A 99 26.42 17.64 7.25
CA ASN A 99 25.68 18.24 6.15
C ASN A 99 25.27 19.69 6.45
N THR A 100 24.97 20.02 7.70
CA THR A 100 24.63 21.39 8.08
C THR A 100 25.87 22.30 8.04
N VAL A 101 27.00 21.84 8.59
CA VAL A 101 28.22 22.67 8.75
C VAL A 101 28.99 22.76 7.44
N PHE A 102 29.24 21.62 6.78
CA PHE A 102 30.06 21.51 5.57
C PHE A 102 29.26 21.47 4.28
N GLY A 103 27.98 21.08 4.36
CA GLY A 103 27.08 20.94 3.22
C GLY A 103 26.14 22.13 3.00
N PHE A 104 26.47 23.33 3.47
CA PHE A 104 25.61 24.54 3.32
C PHE A 104 24.18 24.30 3.83
N ALA A 105 24.03 24.01 5.11
CA ALA A 105 22.76 23.69 5.76
C ALA A 105 22.06 22.44 5.20
N GLY A 106 22.82 21.51 4.62
CA GLY A 106 22.30 20.25 4.09
C GLY A 106 21.99 20.25 2.59
N VAL A 107 22.31 21.32 1.86
CA VAL A 107 22.16 21.35 0.38
C VAL A 107 23.09 20.33 -0.28
N LEU A 108 24.29 20.14 0.27
CA LEU A 108 25.23 19.11 -0.14
C LEU A 108 25.20 17.95 0.86
N ASP A 109 25.06 16.73 0.39
CA ASP A 109 25.09 15.53 1.23
C ASP A 109 26.53 14.99 1.35
N ILE A 110 27.34 15.71 2.15
CA ILE A 110 28.74 15.37 2.41
C ILE A 110 28.85 14.06 3.19
N ALA A 111 27.88 13.77 4.08
CA ALA A 111 27.90 12.56 4.90
C ALA A 111 27.79 11.29 4.05
N SER A 112 27.00 11.29 2.98
CA SER A 112 26.93 10.17 2.02
C SER A 112 28.25 9.97 1.28
N GLU A 113 28.95 11.06 0.91
CA GLU A 113 30.29 10.95 0.29
C GLU A 113 31.33 10.39 1.28
N MET A 114 31.11 10.56 2.58
CA MET A 114 31.94 9.97 3.65
C MET A 114 31.59 8.49 3.93
N GLY A 115 30.59 7.93 3.24
CA GLY A 115 30.12 6.56 3.46
C GLY A 115 29.29 6.34 4.72
N VAL A 116 28.65 7.39 5.25
CA VAL A 116 27.75 7.28 6.40
C VAL A 116 26.34 6.98 5.92
N ASP A 117 25.80 5.86 6.33
CA ASP A 117 24.46 5.40 5.92
C ASP A 117 23.35 6.28 6.50
N ARG A 118 22.24 6.35 5.77
CA ARG A 118 21.06 7.09 6.21
C ARG A 118 19.99 6.13 6.76
N HIS A 119 19.66 6.30 8.04
CA HIS A 119 18.63 5.56 8.73
C HIS A 119 17.41 6.44 8.95
N TYR A 120 16.51 6.46 7.97
CA TYR A 120 15.30 7.27 8.03
C TYR A 120 14.22 6.64 8.90
N GLU A 121 13.82 7.33 9.96
CA GLU A 121 12.79 6.91 10.87
C GLU A 121 11.78 8.04 11.15
N ASP A 122 10.52 7.65 11.32
CA ASP A 122 9.44 8.53 11.74
C ASP A 122 8.71 7.98 12.98
N PHE A 123 7.84 8.76 13.59
CA PHE A 123 7.15 8.33 14.81
C PHE A 123 6.15 7.20 14.56
N GLY A 124 5.58 7.07 13.35
CA GLY A 124 4.74 5.93 12.98
C GLY A 124 5.52 4.62 12.97
N GLN A 125 6.78 4.64 12.51
CA GLN A 125 7.69 3.50 12.59
C GLN A 125 8.03 3.20 14.06
N THR A 126 8.32 4.22 14.87
CA THR A 126 8.57 4.06 16.30
C THR A 126 7.41 3.39 17.02
N LEU A 127 6.17 3.81 16.76
CA LEU A 127 4.97 3.14 17.28
C LEU A 127 4.87 1.68 16.81
N GLY A 128 5.26 1.41 15.56
CA GLY A 128 5.30 0.05 15.01
C GLY A 128 6.30 -0.85 15.73
N VAL A 129 7.53 -0.36 15.96
CA VAL A 129 8.57 -1.06 16.74
C VAL A 129 8.13 -1.30 18.18
N TRP A 130 7.37 -0.38 18.77
CA TRP A 130 6.77 -0.55 20.10
C TRP A 130 5.58 -1.52 20.13
N GLY A 131 5.24 -2.15 18.99
CA GLY A 131 4.21 -3.18 18.89
C GLY A 131 2.82 -2.68 18.49
N MET A 132 2.67 -1.41 18.13
CA MET A 132 1.41 -0.91 17.63
C MET A 132 1.17 -1.41 16.18
N GLY A 133 0.10 -2.18 15.97
CA GLY A 133 -0.31 -2.62 14.64
C GLY A 133 -0.56 -1.44 13.70
N SER A 134 -0.47 -1.67 12.39
CA SER A 134 -0.76 -0.62 11.39
C SER A 134 -2.20 -0.11 11.46
N GLY A 135 -3.14 -0.96 11.88
CA GLY A 135 -4.57 -0.68 11.76
C GLY A 135 -5.02 -0.65 10.30
N ALA A 136 -6.17 -0.04 10.05
CA ALA A 136 -6.75 0.07 8.73
C ALA A 136 -5.95 1.03 7.84
N TYR A 137 -5.90 0.70 6.54
CA TYR A 137 -5.36 1.59 5.52
C TYR A 137 -6.31 2.78 5.30
N LEU A 138 -5.75 3.96 5.12
CA LEU A 138 -6.46 5.20 4.95
C LEU A 138 -5.79 6.07 3.88
N VAL A 139 -6.59 6.75 3.06
CA VAL A 139 -6.10 7.77 2.14
C VAL A 139 -6.55 9.15 2.60
N TRP A 140 -5.59 10.04 2.87
CA TRP A 140 -5.89 11.42 3.24
C TRP A 140 -5.96 12.31 2.00
N PRO A 141 -6.94 13.23 1.93
CA PRO A 141 -6.95 14.27 0.90
C PRO A 141 -5.63 15.06 0.94
N LEU A 142 -4.99 15.25 -0.19
CA LEU A 142 -3.71 15.93 -0.42
C LEU A 142 -2.47 15.23 0.16
N PHE A 143 -2.60 14.45 1.24
CA PHE A 143 -1.46 13.79 1.91
C PHE A 143 -1.21 12.37 1.41
N GLY A 144 -2.21 11.75 0.75
CA GLY A 144 -2.09 10.43 0.16
C GLY A 144 -2.20 9.25 1.14
N PRO A 145 -1.52 8.13 0.86
CA PRO A 145 -1.59 6.89 1.62
C PRO A 145 -1.14 7.03 3.07
N SER A 146 -1.84 6.37 3.99
CA SER A 146 -1.54 6.30 5.40
C SER A 146 -2.12 5.02 6.03
N THR A 147 -1.91 4.82 7.32
CA THR A 147 -2.62 3.85 8.16
C THR A 147 -3.16 4.55 9.40
N GLU A 148 -4.00 3.87 10.19
CA GLU A 148 -4.46 4.43 11.47
C GLU A 148 -3.29 4.82 12.36
N ARG A 149 -2.30 3.94 12.53
CA ARG A 149 -1.08 4.21 13.30
C ARG A 149 -0.32 5.41 12.77
N ASP A 150 -0.05 5.43 11.46
CA ASP A 150 0.74 6.49 10.85
C ASP A 150 -0.01 7.83 10.88
N SER A 151 -1.34 7.80 10.80
CA SER A 151 -2.20 8.98 10.97
C SER A 151 -2.16 9.53 12.39
N LEU A 152 -2.10 8.68 13.41
CA LEU A 152 -1.92 9.10 14.80
C LEU A 152 -0.55 9.75 15.04
N ALA A 153 0.46 9.33 14.28
CA ALA A 153 1.81 9.90 14.35
C ALA A 153 1.94 11.28 13.66
N LEU A 154 1.05 11.61 12.71
CA LEU A 154 1.15 12.85 11.90
C LEU A 154 1.28 14.13 12.73
N PRO A 155 0.45 14.37 13.80
CA PRO A 155 0.56 15.60 14.58
C PRO A 155 1.94 15.76 15.25
N LEU A 156 2.49 14.65 15.76
CA LEU A 156 3.80 14.68 16.40
C LEU A 156 4.94 14.83 15.38
N ASN A 157 4.87 14.12 14.27
CA ASN A 157 5.82 14.28 13.17
C ASN A 157 5.85 15.74 12.66
N TYR A 158 4.66 16.36 12.55
CA TYR A 158 4.58 17.78 12.18
C TYR A 158 5.15 18.70 13.26
N ALA A 159 4.76 18.53 14.53
CA ALA A 159 5.22 19.35 15.64
C ALA A 159 6.73 19.26 15.87
N ALA A 160 7.31 18.08 15.64
CA ALA A 160 8.75 17.85 15.76
C ALA A 160 9.54 18.20 14.48
N SER A 161 8.84 18.47 13.37
CA SER A 161 9.51 18.96 12.16
C SER A 161 10.05 20.38 12.37
N PRO A 162 11.07 20.78 11.61
CA PRO A 162 11.55 22.17 11.67
C PRO A 162 10.45 23.21 11.45
N MET A 163 9.43 22.90 10.64
CA MET A 163 8.28 23.77 10.44
C MET A 163 7.43 23.94 11.70
N GLY A 164 7.28 22.89 12.51
CA GLY A 164 6.56 22.94 13.77
C GLY A 164 7.38 23.60 14.90
N LEU A 165 8.70 23.41 14.89
CA LEU A 165 9.60 23.94 15.92
C LEU A 165 9.90 25.42 15.73
N PHE A 166 10.06 25.89 14.49
CA PHE A 166 10.28 27.30 14.20
C PHE A 166 8.93 27.99 13.98
N ASN A 167 8.66 29.04 14.75
CA ASN A 167 7.43 29.85 14.62
C ASN A 167 7.47 30.70 13.33
N ILE A 168 7.41 30.00 12.19
CA ILE A 168 7.43 30.60 10.85
C ILE A 168 5.99 31.02 10.51
N ASP A 169 5.84 32.15 9.83
CA ASP A 169 4.56 32.61 9.30
C ASP A 169 3.88 31.52 8.43
N LEU A 170 2.54 31.42 8.53
CA LEU A 170 1.75 30.39 7.84
C LEU A 170 1.97 30.40 6.31
N LEU A 171 2.11 31.58 5.70
CA LEU A 171 2.35 31.69 4.26
C LEU A 171 3.74 31.15 3.89
N ALA A 172 4.75 31.42 4.72
CA ALA A 172 6.09 30.87 4.53
C ALA A 172 6.11 29.35 4.75
N GLN A 173 5.40 28.83 5.75
CA GLN A 173 5.23 27.39 5.96
C GLN A 173 4.60 26.72 4.71
N PHE A 174 3.54 27.32 4.18
CA PHE A 174 2.89 26.80 2.97
C PHE A 174 3.84 26.82 1.77
N GLY A 175 4.62 27.90 1.60
CA GLY A 175 5.62 27.99 0.54
C GLY A 175 6.70 26.90 0.62
N VAL A 176 7.25 26.70 1.82
CA VAL A 176 8.27 25.66 2.09
C VAL A 176 7.71 24.26 1.84
N TRP A 177 6.50 23.98 2.34
CA TRP A 177 5.85 22.70 2.11
C TRP A 177 5.53 22.47 0.62
N SER A 178 5.00 23.47 -0.08
CA SER A 178 4.69 23.38 -1.50
C SER A 178 5.94 23.12 -2.33
N LEU A 179 7.06 23.78 -2.01
CA LEU A 179 8.34 23.53 -2.70
C LEU A 179 8.81 22.08 -2.48
N GLN A 180 8.71 21.56 -1.27
CA GLN A 180 9.05 20.17 -0.97
C GLN A 180 8.18 19.20 -1.79
N VAL A 181 6.86 19.42 -1.83
CA VAL A 181 5.92 18.58 -2.59
C VAL A 181 6.24 18.62 -4.08
N VAL A 182 6.45 19.80 -4.65
CA VAL A 182 6.80 19.97 -6.08
C VAL A 182 8.13 19.30 -6.41
N ASN A 183 9.17 19.49 -5.57
CA ASN A 183 10.47 18.86 -5.77
C ASN A 183 10.37 17.33 -5.73
N THR A 184 9.69 16.78 -4.72
CA THR A 184 9.48 15.33 -4.61
C THR A 184 8.70 14.78 -5.81
N ARG A 185 7.65 15.51 -6.26
CA ARG A 185 6.88 15.08 -7.44
C ARG A 185 7.69 15.16 -8.73
N ALA A 186 8.57 16.16 -8.86
CA ALA A 186 9.48 16.26 -9.99
C ALA A 186 10.43 15.06 -10.09
N ASP A 187 10.94 14.58 -8.96
CA ASP A 187 11.80 13.38 -8.92
C ASP A 187 11.04 12.09 -9.22
N LEU A 188 9.70 12.09 -9.04
CA LEU A 188 8.82 10.94 -9.28
C LEU A 188 8.08 10.98 -10.63
N LEU A 189 8.36 11.94 -11.52
CA LEU A 189 7.64 12.06 -12.80
C LEU A 189 7.75 10.81 -13.67
N ASP A 190 8.96 10.25 -13.78
CA ASP A 190 9.19 9.04 -14.58
C ASP A 190 8.53 7.80 -13.96
N ALA A 191 8.69 7.63 -12.65
CA ALA A 191 8.05 6.53 -11.91
C ALA A 191 6.52 6.62 -11.99
N GLY A 192 5.95 7.83 -11.93
CA GLY A 192 4.52 8.06 -12.09
C GLY A 192 4.01 7.65 -13.48
N ARG A 193 4.73 8.01 -14.55
CA ARG A 193 4.40 7.58 -15.91
C ARG A 193 4.44 6.06 -16.06
N MET A 194 5.50 5.43 -15.56
CA MET A 194 5.59 3.97 -15.58
C MET A 194 4.43 3.30 -14.83
N LEU A 195 4.02 3.87 -13.70
CA LEU A 195 2.89 3.37 -12.94
C LEU A 195 1.58 3.49 -13.72
N ASP A 196 1.35 4.64 -14.37
CA ASP A 196 0.16 4.88 -15.21
C ASP A 196 0.08 3.91 -16.39
N ASP A 197 1.23 3.55 -16.98
CA ASP A 197 1.31 2.65 -18.13
C ASP A 197 1.16 1.16 -17.75
N MET A 198 1.59 0.77 -16.55
CA MET A 198 1.72 -0.64 -16.17
C MET A 198 0.64 -1.13 -15.21
N ALA A 199 0.06 -0.26 -14.37
CA ALA A 199 -0.86 -0.68 -13.32
C ALA A 199 -2.27 -0.88 -13.88
N LEU A 200 -2.82 -2.11 -13.75
CA LEU A 200 -4.22 -2.41 -14.06
C LEU A 200 -5.18 -1.68 -13.11
N ASP A 201 -4.81 -1.60 -11.83
CA ASP A 201 -5.50 -0.83 -10.80
C ASP A 201 -4.46 -0.04 -9.99
N LYS A 202 -4.34 1.24 -10.29
CA LYS A 202 -3.38 2.15 -9.66
C LYS A 202 -3.60 2.26 -8.15
N TYR A 203 -4.86 2.24 -7.70
CA TYR A 203 -5.19 2.31 -6.28
C TYR A 203 -4.64 1.10 -5.51
N ILE A 204 -4.93 -0.12 -5.99
CA ILE A 204 -4.46 -1.36 -5.36
C ILE A 204 -2.94 -1.38 -5.32
N PHE A 205 -2.29 -1.05 -6.45
CA PHE A 205 -0.84 -1.01 -6.52
C PHE A 205 -0.23 -0.07 -5.47
N VAL A 206 -0.74 1.16 -5.37
CA VAL A 206 -0.22 2.17 -4.43
C VAL A 206 -0.49 1.76 -2.98
N ARG A 207 -1.67 1.20 -2.69
CA ARG A 207 -2.01 0.67 -1.36
C ARG A 207 -1.02 -0.41 -0.93
N ASP A 208 -0.85 -1.42 -1.77
CA ASP A 208 -0.04 -2.59 -1.43
C ASP A 208 1.44 -2.22 -1.33
N ALA A 209 1.95 -1.40 -2.25
CA ALA A 209 3.31 -0.86 -2.19
C ALA A 209 3.55 -0.04 -0.91
N TYR A 210 2.58 0.80 -0.50
CA TYR A 210 2.67 1.56 0.74
C TYR A 210 2.73 0.64 1.97
N LEU A 211 1.81 -0.32 2.08
CA LEU A 211 1.74 -1.24 3.22
C LEU A 211 3.01 -2.11 3.30
N GLN A 212 3.49 -2.62 2.17
CA GLN A 212 4.72 -3.39 2.10
C GLN A 212 5.93 -2.56 2.51
N ARG A 213 6.07 -1.34 1.96
CA ARG A 213 7.17 -0.44 2.33
C ARG A 213 7.16 -0.11 3.81
N ARG A 214 5.98 0.23 4.39
CA ARG A 214 5.87 0.54 5.83
C ARG A 214 6.27 -0.65 6.69
N ARG A 215 5.87 -1.86 6.30
CA ARG A 215 6.27 -3.08 6.99
C ARG A 215 7.78 -3.29 6.93
N SER A 216 8.39 -3.17 5.75
CA SER A 216 9.83 -3.29 5.57
C SER A 216 10.61 -2.27 6.40
N LEU A 217 10.15 -1.01 6.45
CA LEU A 217 10.79 0.05 7.24
C LEU A 217 10.77 -0.24 8.74
N ILE A 218 9.67 -0.79 9.29
CA ILE A 218 9.55 -1.14 10.71
C ILE A 218 10.47 -2.32 11.09
N LEU A 219 10.71 -3.20 10.13
CA LEU A 219 11.54 -4.39 10.27
C LEU A 219 13.00 -4.14 9.83
N ASP A 220 13.40 -2.91 9.58
CA ASP A 220 14.74 -2.54 9.07
C ASP A 220 15.17 -3.31 7.82
N GLY A 221 14.20 -3.68 6.96
CA GLY A 221 14.43 -4.53 5.79
C GLY A 221 14.53 -6.03 6.10
N GLU A 222 14.48 -6.43 7.35
CA GLU A 222 14.40 -7.84 7.72
C GLU A 222 12.99 -8.37 7.44
N GLU A 223 12.86 -9.30 6.51
CA GLU A 223 11.60 -10.02 6.36
C GLU A 223 11.43 -10.95 7.57
N PRO A 224 10.23 -11.01 8.21
CA PRO A 224 9.96 -12.04 9.20
C PRO A 224 10.23 -13.38 8.53
N PRO A 225 10.86 -14.34 9.24
CA PRO A 225 11.05 -15.66 8.68
C PRO A 225 9.70 -16.17 8.15
N THR A 226 9.65 -16.47 6.87
CA THR A 226 8.48 -17.14 6.27
C THR A 226 8.16 -18.35 7.14
N PRO A 227 6.91 -18.52 7.61
CA PRO A 227 6.54 -19.73 8.32
C PRO A 227 7.02 -20.92 7.50
N ASP A 228 7.90 -21.72 8.07
CA ASP A 228 8.40 -22.92 7.41
C ASP A 228 7.21 -23.88 7.26
N PRO A 229 6.70 -24.12 6.04
CA PRO A 229 5.53 -24.95 5.85
C PRO A 229 5.72 -26.37 6.43
N SER A 230 6.97 -26.78 6.63
CA SER A 230 7.30 -28.07 7.24
C SER A 230 7.14 -28.11 8.78
N LYS A 231 6.99 -26.94 9.43
CA LYS A 231 6.80 -26.86 10.89
C LYS A 231 5.32 -26.82 11.29
N ASP A 232 4.47 -26.25 10.46
CA ASP A 232 3.03 -26.23 10.70
C ASP A 232 2.39 -27.61 10.52
N ASP A 233 2.99 -28.49 9.68
CA ASP A 233 2.58 -29.88 9.53
C ASP A 233 3.01 -30.78 10.70
N ALA A 234 3.95 -30.36 11.53
CA ALA A 234 4.44 -31.15 12.65
C ALA A 234 3.64 -30.92 13.95
N GLU A 235 2.89 -29.83 14.08
CA GLU A 235 2.09 -29.51 15.29
C GLU A 235 0.58 -29.74 15.10
N ALA A 236 0.14 -30.02 13.87
CA ALA A 236 -1.18 -30.53 13.62
C ALA A 236 -1.19 -32.02 14.02
N ALA A 237 -1.51 -32.31 15.29
CA ALA A 237 -1.88 -33.66 15.68
C ALA A 237 -2.92 -34.19 14.71
N PRO A 238 -2.79 -35.43 14.20
CA PRO A 238 -3.70 -35.93 13.18
C PRO A 238 -5.12 -35.89 13.72
N THR A 239 -5.92 -35.01 13.16
CA THR A 239 -7.37 -35.03 13.37
C THR A 239 -7.82 -36.43 12.98
N PRO A 240 -8.49 -37.21 13.88
CA PRO A 240 -8.89 -38.57 13.56
C PRO A 240 -9.77 -38.52 12.30
N GLU A 241 -9.30 -39.15 11.25
CA GLU A 241 -10.08 -39.29 10.00
C GLU A 241 -11.47 -39.81 10.36
N PRO A 242 -12.54 -39.19 9.87
CA PRO A 242 -13.88 -39.75 10.03
C PRO A 242 -13.87 -41.12 9.35
N LYS A 243 -14.08 -42.19 10.15
CA LYS A 243 -14.23 -43.56 9.64
C LYS A 243 -15.33 -43.54 8.59
N ILE A 244 -14.93 -43.53 7.34
CA ILE A 244 -15.85 -43.71 6.21
C ILE A 244 -16.39 -45.14 6.36
N GLN A 245 -17.61 -45.26 6.83
CA GLN A 245 -18.31 -46.54 6.76
C GLN A 245 -18.46 -46.92 5.28
N PRO A 246 -18.09 -48.15 4.92
CA PRO A 246 -18.34 -48.62 3.52
C PRO A 246 -19.82 -48.50 3.22
N PRO A 247 -20.17 -48.10 1.98
CA PRO A 247 -21.57 -47.98 1.60
C PRO A 247 -22.30 -49.31 1.80
N PRO A 248 -23.57 -49.30 2.27
CA PRO A 248 -24.34 -50.50 2.44
C PRO A 248 -24.42 -51.27 1.12
N LYS A 249 -24.18 -52.61 1.15
CA LYS A 249 -24.30 -53.45 0.00
C LYS A 249 -25.68 -53.23 -0.65
N PRO A 250 -25.75 -53.13 -1.99
CA PRO A 250 -27.01 -53.02 -2.67
C PRO A 250 -27.90 -54.24 -2.31
N ALA A 251 -29.12 -53.96 -1.88
CA ALA A 251 -30.12 -55.02 -1.68
C ALA A 251 -30.32 -55.74 -3.01
N THR A 252 -30.08 -57.05 -3.01
CA THR A 252 -30.40 -57.93 -4.14
C THR A 252 -31.93 -57.89 -4.36
N MET A 253 -32.34 -57.20 -5.39
CA MET A 253 -33.72 -57.30 -5.86
C MET A 253 -33.99 -58.75 -6.38
N PRO A 254 -35.13 -59.35 -6.06
CA PRO A 254 -35.47 -60.64 -6.61
C PRO A 254 -35.53 -60.52 -8.12
N VAL A 255 -34.83 -61.42 -8.82
CA VAL A 255 -34.93 -61.58 -10.29
C VAL A 255 -36.26 -62.24 -10.62
N GLU A 256 -37.14 -61.46 -11.23
CA GLU A 256 -38.36 -61.97 -11.78
C GLU A 256 -38.02 -62.89 -12.96
N PRO A 257 -38.61 -64.17 -13.05
CA PRO A 257 -38.30 -65.11 -14.14
C PRO A 257 -38.80 -64.55 -15.47
N PRO A 258 -38.07 -64.84 -16.55
CA PRO A 258 -38.47 -64.36 -17.90
C PRO A 258 -39.83 -64.93 -18.34
N PRO A 259 -40.64 -64.15 -19.05
CA PRO A 259 -41.91 -64.57 -19.53
C PRO A 259 -41.74 -65.70 -20.56
N GLU A 260 -42.64 -66.75 -20.46
CA GLU A 260 -42.72 -67.89 -21.29
C GLU A 260 -43.05 -67.48 -22.74
N PRO A 261 -42.41 -68.11 -23.77
CA PRO A 261 -42.67 -67.80 -25.19
C PRO A 261 -44.05 -68.16 -25.65
N ALA A 262 -44.79 -67.18 -26.18
CA ALA A 262 -46.11 -67.39 -26.78
C ALA A 262 -46.04 -68.34 -27.97
N ALA A 263 -46.92 -69.33 -27.96
CA ALA A 263 -47.11 -70.31 -29.03
C ALA A 263 -47.53 -69.65 -30.35
N PRO A 264 -47.10 -70.20 -31.49
CA PRO A 264 -47.42 -69.64 -32.80
C PRO A 264 -48.92 -69.86 -33.17
N ALA A 265 -49.57 -68.78 -33.53
CA ALA A 265 -50.94 -68.81 -34.08
C ALA A 265 -50.92 -69.41 -35.44
N ALA A 266 -51.77 -70.42 -35.60
CA ALA A 266 -52.00 -71.16 -36.84
C ALA A 266 -52.59 -70.30 -37.96
N SER A 267 -52.01 -70.51 -39.12
CA SER A 267 -52.49 -70.01 -40.39
C SER A 267 -53.88 -70.57 -40.69
N GLU A 268 -54.81 -69.73 -41.01
CA GLU A 268 -55.97 -70.16 -41.77
C GLU A 268 -56.13 -69.32 -43.02
N ALA A 269 -56.00 -70.08 -44.15
CA ALA A 269 -56.21 -69.59 -45.49
C ALA A 269 -57.72 -69.63 -45.82
N ALA A 270 -58.11 -68.89 -46.75
CA ALA A 270 -59.07 -69.04 -47.78
C ALA A 270 -60.09 -67.89 -47.92
N LYS A 271 -60.07 -67.28 -48.89
CA LYS A 271 -60.74 -67.07 -50.17
C LYS A 271 -60.72 -65.62 -50.60
#